data_024e1353e71c8283d4bede08fbe9a0aa
#
_entry.id   024e1353e71c8283d4bede08fbe9a0aa
#
_cell.length_a   1.000
_cell.length_b   1.000
_cell.length_c   1.000
_cell.angle_alpha   90.00
_cell.angle_beta   90.00
_cell.angle_gamma   90.00
#
_symmetry.space_group_name_H-M   'P 1'
#
loop_
_entity.id
_entity.type
_entity.pdbx_description
1 polymer ?
#
loop_
_entity_poly.entity_id
_entity_poly.type
_entity_poly.pdbx_seq_one_letter_code
_entity_poly.pdbx_strand_id
1 'polypeptide(L)'
;MPVALAQTPPPTQQPLPASDGNIALSSPSTTLDNGTRFLRHLATEAARAAGAPSQFTPSGGGADLEAAPQTVSAIDNRYRAWFEAYGVRSRMDPRGDFGGDKRRIFGGVAGLGLIIAPGISVGLSVDQSRSDVDIIQYVQSSRIDLTQIGGNIAFESGPWVLGVAAIRGFGDIDSTRGTGAPSVASYGTNLWGALAELSYLWSSGNWRVVPKIGMDWARAESDAYSETGGAVPVNGSEQIAERTRIFGGAEVGYTWLANTMVMDLSVYGRAVDIVSQNVGGLTISPVNGGALPRFIAGVSEDRFGVDTGAILSMRLAPKARLYAVYDGRFRGNFESHAGTLGLEFRW
;
A
#
# COMPACT_ATOMS: atom_id res chain seq x y z
N MET A 1 46.25 58.33 -21.09
CA MET A 1 46.21 56.91 -20.67
C MET A 1 44.77 56.54 -20.41
N PRO A 2 44.18 55.58 -21.12
CA PRO A 2 42.83 55.17 -20.83
C PRO A 2 42.80 54.28 -19.53
N VAL A 3 41.96 54.64 -18.57
CA VAL A 3 41.71 53.85 -17.35
C VAL A 3 40.85 52.62 -17.74
N ALA A 4 41.44 51.44 -17.63
CA ALA A 4 40.70 50.20 -17.79
C ALA A 4 39.67 50.09 -16.68
N LEU A 5 38.37 50.11 -17.01
CA LEU A 5 37.31 49.79 -16.11
C LEU A 5 37.43 48.29 -15.71
N ALA A 6 37.70 48.04 -14.45
CA ALA A 6 37.70 46.69 -13.90
C ALA A 6 36.29 46.10 -14.07
N GLN A 7 36.15 45.06 -14.90
CA GLN A 7 34.92 44.29 -14.98
C GLN A 7 34.74 43.55 -13.66
N THR A 8 33.63 43.83 -12.96
CA THR A 8 33.18 43.04 -11.84
C THR A 8 32.96 41.61 -12.33
N PRO A 9 33.55 40.58 -11.66
CA PRO A 9 33.30 39.21 -12.05
C PRO A 9 31.79 38.91 -11.95
N PRO A 10 31.22 38.10 -12.86
CA PRO A 10 29.82 37.73 -12.81
C PRO A 10 29.51 37.08 -11.44
N PRO A 11 28.35 37.33 -10.87
CA PRO A 11 27.97 36.74 -9.59
C PRO A 11 28.04 35.20 -9.71
N THR A 12 28.71 34.58 -8.74
CA THR A 12 28.83 33.12 -8.66
C THR A 12 27.44 32.57 -8.44
N GLN A 13 26.84 31.88 -9.40
CA GLN A 13 25.56 31.23 -9.24
C GLN A 13 25.71 30.06 -8.27
N GLN A 14 24.89 30.04 -7.23
CA GLN A 14 24.83 28.91 -6.27
C GLN A 14 23.78 27.90 -6.72
N PRO A 15 23.98 26.57 -6.44
CA PRO A 15 22.94 25.57 -6.70
C PRO A 15 21.74 25.81 -5.77
N LEU A 16 20.56 25.37 -6.23
CA LEU A 16 19.33 25.38 -5.43
C LEU A 16 19.53 24.61 -4.13
N PRO A 17 18.84 24.99 -3.02
CA PRO A 17 18.81 24.19 -1.80
C PRO A 17 18.20 22.80 -2.04
N ALA A 18 18.75 21.75 -1.43
CA ALA A 18 18.17 20.40 -1.51
C ALA A 18 16.76 20.32 -0.92
N SER A 19 16.45 21.21 0.05
CA SER A 19 15.11 21.32 0.62
C SER A 19 14.02 21.52 -0.44
N ASP A 20 14.30 22.19 -1.54
CA ASP A 20 13.29 22.61 -2.53
C ASP A 20 12.63 21.46 -3.30
N GLY A 21 13.21 20.26 -3.30
CA GLY A 21 12.67 19.08 -3.95
C GLY A 21 12.10 18.01 -3.00
N ASN A 22 12.10 18.23 -1.68
CA ASN A 22 11.79 17.18 -0.73
C ASN A 22 10.37 16.61 -0.86
N ILE A 23 9.37 17.46 -1.08
CA ILE A 23 7.97 17.01 -1.20
C ILE A 23 7.77 16.14 -2.45
N ALA A 24 8.44 16.46 -3.55
CA ALA A 24 8.36 15.68 -4.76
C ALA A 24 9.00 14.29 -4.60
N LEU A 25 10.07 14.16 -3.80
CA LEU A 25 10.69 12.86 -3.49
C LEU A 25 9.76 11.93 -2.68
N SER A 26 8.90 12.48 -1.81
CA SER A 26 7.96 11.70 -1.01
C SER A 26 6.78 11.16 -1.83
N SER A 27 6.38 11.82 -2.89
CA SER A 27 5.17 11.52 -3.65
C SER A 27 5.19 10.14 -4.31
N PRO A 28 6.22 9.76 -5.11
CA PRO A 28 6.25 8.44 -5.74
C PRO A 28 6.41 7.32 -4.72
N SER A 29 7.11 7.52 -3.61
CA SER A 29 7.22 6.53 -2.55
C SER A 29 5.90 6.32 -1.80
N THR A 30 5.10 7.37 -1.63
CA THR A 30 3.75 7.29 -1.05
C THR A 30 2.79 6.55 -1.98
N THR A 31 2.82 6.83 -3.28
CA THR A 31 2.06 6.13 -4.31
C THR A 31 2.42 4.64 -4.34
N LEU A 32 3.71 4.32 -4.27
CA LEU A 32 4.22 2.94 -4.21
C LEU A 32 3.71 2.17 -2.98
N ASP A 33 3.67 2.83 -1.81
CA ASP A 33 3.17 2.23 -0.56
C ASP A 33 1.68 1.93 -0.62
N ASN A 34 0.89 2.83 -1.23
CA ASN A 34 -0.54 2.60 -1.48
C ASN A 34 -0.75 1.40 -2.39
N GLY A 35 -0.01 1.31 -3.50
CA GLY A 35 -0.08 0.18 -4.42
C GLY A 35 0.27 -1.14 -3.75
N THR A 36 1.35 -1.17 -2.98
CA THR A 36 1.75 -2.37 -2.25
C THR A 36 0.69 -2.82 -1.25
N ARG A 37 0.03 -1.88 -0.57
CA ARG A 37 -1.07 -2.19 0.35
C ARG A 37 -2.25 -2.81 -0.39
N PHE A 38 -2.66 -2.22 -1.51
CA PHE A 38 -3.76 -2.73 -2.32
C PHE A 38 -3.46 -4.11 -2.92
N LEU A 39 -2.23 -4.36 -3.40
CA LEU A 39 -1.79 -5.69 -3.85
C LEU A 39 -1.94 -6.76 -2.77
N ARG A 40 -1.51 -6.47 -1.55
CA ARG A 40 -1.62 -7.40 -0.42
C ARG A 40 -3.06 -7.67 -0.04
N HIS A 41 -3.90 -6.64 -0.09
CA HIS A 41 -5.33 -6.79 0.11
C HIS A 41 -5.92 -7.77 -0.91
N LEU A 42 -5.63 -7.59 -2.22
CA LEU A 42 -6.09 -8.47 -3.30
C LEU A 42 -5.62 -9.91 -3.12
N ALA A 43 -4.37 -10.15 -2.70
CA ALA A 43 -3.85 -11.49 -2.43
C ALA A 43 -4.57 -12.14 -1.24
N THR A 44 -4.85 -11.39 -0.18
CA THR A 44 -5.61 -11.88 0.97
C THR A 44 -7.04 -12.23 0.57
N GLU A 45 -7.68 -11.41 -0.27
CA GLU A 45 -9.02 -11.67 -0.78
C GLU A 45 -9.05 -12.86 -1.75
N ALA A 46 -7.99 -13.08 -2.55
CA ALA A 46 -7.83 -14.27 -3.35
C ALA A 46 -7.80 -15.54 -2.51
N ALA A 47 -6.96 -15.58 -1.48
CA ALA A 47 -6.86 -16.71 -0.56
C ALA A 47 -8.18 -17.00 0.16
N ARG A 48 -8.95 -15.98 0.52
CA ARG A 48 -10.27 -16.12 1.14
C ARG A 48 -11.35 -16.64 0.16
N ALA A 49 -11.22 -16.34 -1.12
CA ALA A 49 -12.18 -16.76 -2.15
C ALA A 49 -12.01 -18.21 -2.53
N ALA A 50 -10.79 -18.74 -2.54
CA ALA A 50 -10.44 -20.08 -2.98
C ALA A 50 -11.06 -21.19 -2.11
N GLY A 51 -11.84 -20.85 -1.10
CA GLY A 51 -12.51 -21.87 -0.29
C GLY A 51 -11.57 -22.55 0.67
N ALA A 52 -10.49 -21.88 1.08
CA ALA A 52 -9.87 -22.27 2.35
C ALA A 52 -11.02 -22.61 3.29
N PRO A 53 -11.18 -23.90 3.74
CA PRO A 53 -12.43 -24.49 4.23
C PRO A 53 -13.07 -23.46 5.10
N SER A 54 -14.30 -23.09 4.76
CA SER A 54 -14.90 -21.81 5.14
C SER A 54 -14.45 -21.54 6.55
N GLN A 55 -13.56 -20.60 6.74
CA GLN A 55 -12.85 -20.31 7.99
C GLN A 55 -13.80 -20.11 9.16
N PHE A 56 -15.02 -20.57 8.99
CA PHE A 56 -16.20 -20.37 9.81
C PHE A 56 -17.01 -21.63 10.07
N THR A 57 -16.59 -22.82 9.60
CA THR A 57 -17.12 -24.06 10.17
C THR A 57 -16.24 -24.44 11.35
N PRO A 58 -16.71 -24.35 12.60
CA PRO A 58 -16.04 -24.99 13.70
C PRO A 58 -15.85 -26.46 13.30
N SER A 59 -14.62 -26.94 13.19
CA SER A 59 -14.36 -28.37 13.12
C SER A 59 -14.75 -28.92 14.48
N GLY A 60 -16.00 -29.31 14.62
CA GLY A 60 -16.54 -29.80 15.88
C GLY A 60 -15.87 -31.11 16.28
N GLY A 61 -14.86 -31.00 17.09
CA GLY A 61 -14.43 -32.06 17.98
C GLY A 61 -15.11 -31.85 19.31
N GLY A 62 -16.26 -32.43 19.53
CA GLY A 62 -16.90 -32.46 20.86
C GLY A 62 -18.41 -32.51 20.81
N ALA A 63 -18.96 -33.72 21.02
CA ALA A 63 -20.29 -34.08 21.48
C ALA A 63 -21.50 -33.42 20.77
N ASP A 64 -22.16 -34.22 19.95
CA ASP A 64 -23.61 -34.30 19.76
C ASP A 64 -24.37 -32.96 19.68
N LEU A 65 -24.05 -32.13 18.70
CA LEU A 65 -25.07 -31.36 18.03
C LEU A 65 -25.32 -32.08 16.70
N GLU A 66 -26.47 -32.74 16.65
CA GLU A 66 -27.02 -33.37 15.46
C GLU A 66 -26.95 -32.35 14.31
N ALA A 67 -25.82 -32.38 13.58
CA ALA A 67 -25.64 -31.60 12.41
C ALA A 67 -26.58 -32.21 11.37
N ALA A 68 -27.74 -31.61 11.20
CA ALA A 68 -28.51 -31.80 9.99
C ALA A 68 -27.50 -31.65 8.84
N PRO A 69 -27.44 -32.58 7.88
CA PRO A 69 -26.55 -32.50 6.75
C PRO A 69 -26.92 -31.22 5.98
N GLN A 70 -26.24 -30.14 6.29
CA GLN A 70 -26.26 -28.99 5.44
C GLN A 70 -25.41 -29.36 4.21
N THR A 71 -26.06 -30.05 3.27
CA THR A 71 -25.66 -29.95 1.87
C THR A 71 -25.82 -28.49 1.48
N VAL A 72 -24.91 -27.65 1.95
CA VAL A 72 -24.72 -26.33 1.39
C VAL A 72 -24.17 -26.61 0.01
N SER A 73 -25.06 -26.61 -0.97
CA SER A 73 -24.75 -26.72 -2.37
C SER A 73 -23.58 -25.75 -2.62
N ALA A 74 -22.47 -26.27 -3.16
CA ALA A 74 -21.30 -25.47 -3.54
C ALA A 74 -21.64 -24.34 -4.55
N ILE A 75 -22.87 -24.36 -5.04
CA ILE A 75 -23.45 -23.40 -5.99
C ILE A 75 -23.95 -22.13 -5.29
N ASP A 76 -24.30 -22.17 -3.99
CA ASP A 76 -24.94 -21.04 -3.30
C ASP A 76 -23.99 -19.93 -2.81
N ASN A 77 -22.69 -20.03 -3.02
CA ASN A 77 -21.70 -19.01 -2.60
C ASN A 77 -20.68 -18.72 -3.69
N ARG A 78 -21.09 -18.77 -4.97
CA ARG A 78 -20.19 -18.52 -6.11
C ARG A 78 -19.73 -17.08 -6.20
N TYR A 79 -20.57 -16.16 -5.77
CA TYR A 79 -20.35 -14.73 -5.90
C TYR A 79 -20.03 -14.13 -4.55
N ARG A 80 -19.16 -13.15 -4.56
CA ARG A 80 -18.74 -12.40 -3.39
C ARG A 80 -18.62 -10.93 -3.74
N ALA A 81 -19.10 -10.05 -2.84
CA ALA A 81 -18.85 -8.62 -2.88
C ALA A 81 -18.29 -8.17 -1.53
N TRP A 82 -17.38 -7.22 -1.56
CA TRP A 82 -16.86 -6.62 -0.34
C TRP A 82 -16.67 -5.13 -0.49
N PHE A 83 -16.75 -4.44 0.64
CA PHE A 83 -16.55 -3.01 0.76
C PHE A 83 -15.68 -2.77 2.00
N GLU A 84 -14.69 -1.91 1.87
CA GLU A 84 -13.79 -1.56 2.95
C GLU A 84 -13.57 -0.05 3.02
N ALA A 85 -13.40 0.44 4.26
CA ALA A 85 -12.84 1.76 4.52
C ALA A 85 -11.57 1.58 5.35
N TYR A 86 -10.56 2.40 5.09
CA TYR A 86 -9.29 2.30 5.79
C TYR A 86 -8.65 3.65 6.05
N GLY A 87 -7.80 3.67 7.10
CA GLY A 87 -6.92 4.78 7.41
C GLY A 87 -5.50 4.28 7.67
N VAL A 88 -4.50 5.04 7.18
CA VAL A 88 -3.08 4.74 7.37
C VAL A 88 -2.37 5.96 7.94
N ARG A 89 -1.45 5.72 8.87
CA ARG A 89 -0.46 6.70 9.29
C ARG A 89 0.91 6.08 9.11
N SER A 90 1.79 6.78 8.42
CA SER A 90 3.17 6.35 8.26
C SER A 90 4.14 7.51 8.43
N ARG A 91 5.38 7.15 8.71
CA ARG A 91 6.48 8.08 8.90
C ARG A 91 7.74 7.48 8.31
N MET A 92 8.49 8.32 7.59
CA MET A 92 9.84 8.04 7.15
C MET A 92 10.79 9.05 7.79
N ASP A 93 11.84 8.58 8.42
CA ASP A 93 12.78 9.44 9.12
C ASP A 93 13.68 10.23 8.16
N PRO A 94 14.17 11.41 8.58
CA PRO A 94 15.13 12.20 7.82
C PRO A 94 16.40 11.41 7.51
N ARG A 95 16.94 11.56 6.27
CA ARG A 95 18.19 10.91 5.88
C ARG A 95 18.87 11.70 4.76
N GLY A 96 20.12 12.12 4.98
CA GLY A 96 20.86 12.95 4.01
C GLY A 96 20.15 14.28 3.73
N ASP A 97 19.91 14.57 2.46
CA ASP A 97 19.18 15.76 2.02
C ASP A 97 17.65 15.65 2.17
N PHE A 98 17.12 14.48 2.55
CA PHE A 98 15.70 14.27 2.74
C PHE A 98 15.28 14.63 4.17
N GLY A 99 14.32 15.52 4.29
CA GLY A 99 13.82 16.06 5.57
C GLY A 99 12.88 15.14 6.34
N GLY A 100 12.67 13.90 5.89
CA GLY A 100 11.67 12.97 6.45
C GLY A 100 10.23 13.39 6.13
N ASP A 101 9.30 12.45 6.18
CA ASP A 101 7.89 12.73 5.94
C ASP A 101 6.95 12.06 6.95
N LYS A 102 5.75 12.59 7.02
CA LYS A 102 4.59 11.99 7.68
C LYS A 102 3.46 11.92 6.67
N ARG A 103 2.80 10.78 6.63
CA ARG A 103 1.73 10.49 5.66
C ARG A 103 0.47 10.09 6.39
N ARG A 104 -0.66 10.61 5.95
CA ARG A 104 -2.00 10.24 6.40
C ARG A 104 -2.80 9.87 5.16
N ILE A 105 -3.33 8.66 5.14
CA ILE A 105 -4.04 8.12 3.99
C ILE A 105 -5.41 7.69 4.46
N PHE A 106 -6.44 8.07 3.72
CA PHE A 106 -7.80 7.57 3.86
C PHE A 106 -8.27 7.05 2.51
N GLY A 107 -8.97 5.94 2.54
CA GLY A 107 -9.47 5.36 1.30
C GLY A 107 -10.54 4.32 1.53
N GLY A 108 -11.04 3.81 0.41
CA GLY A 108 -12.01 2.74 0.38
C GLY A 108 -11.79 1.82 -0.80
N VAL A 109 -12.12 0.55 -0.59
CA VAL A 109 -12.05 -0.51 -1.60
C VAL A 109 -13.45 -1.08 -1.80
N ALA A 110 -13.80 -1.34 -3.04
CA ALA A 110 -14.94 -2.17 -3.40
C ALA A 110 -14.49 -3.26 -4.37
N GLY A 111 -15.01 -4.47 -4.21
CA GLY A 111 -14.63 -5.58 -5.07
C GLY A 111 -15.71 -6.62 -5.24
N LEU A 112 -15.53 -7.40 -6.31
CA LEU A 112 -16.36 -8.53 -6.67
C LEU A 112 -15.48 -9.76 -6.91
N GLY A 113 -15.91 -10.92 -6.43
CA GLY A 113 -15.23 -12.19 -6.61
C GLY A 113 -16.18 -13.27 -7.15
N LEU A 114 -15.60 -14.19 -7.89
CA LEU A 114 -16.31 -15.30 -8.52
C LEU A 114 -15.48 -16.59 -8.40
N ILE A 115 -16.09 -17.67 -7.95
CA ILE A 115 -15.54 -19.02 -8.05
C ILE A 115 -15.91 -19.56 -9.44
N ILE A 116 -14.91 -19.67 -10.32
CA ILE A 116 -15.12 -20.11 -11.71
C ILE A 116 -15.09 -21.63 -11.86
N ALA A 117 -14.32 -22.31 -11.00
CA ALA A 117 -14.26 -23.76 -10.91
C ALA A 117 -13.86 -24.17 -9.48
N PRO A 118 -14.05 -25.44 -9.07
CA PRO A 118 -13.53 -25.94 -7.79
C PRO A 118 -12.04 -25.63 -7.65
N GLY A 119 -11.67 -24.92 -6.59
CA GLY A 119 -10.28 -24.50 -6.33
C GLY A 119 -9.76 -23.35 -7.20
N ILE A 120 -10.61 -22.70 -8.02
CA ILE A 120 -10.19 -21.53 -8.82
C ILE A 120 -11.16 -20.38 -8.60
N SER A 121 -10.64 -19.27 -8.11
CA SER A 121 -11.40 -18.04 -7.93
C SER A 121 -10.73 -16.85 -8.58
N VAL A 122 -11.52 -15.89 -9.01
CA VAL A 122 -11.07 -14.62 -9.58
C VAL A 122 -11.77 -13.46 -8.89
N GLY A 123 -11.12 -12.30 -8.87
CA GLY A 123 -11.70 -11.08 -8.31
C GLY A 123 -11.24 -9.84 -9.05
N LEU A 124 -12.10 -8.81 -8.98
CA LEU A 124 -11.81 -7.46 -9.44
C LEU A 124 -12.12 -6.48 -8.32
N SER A 125 -11.31 -5.45 -8.17
CA SER A 125 -11.49 -4.41 -7.17
C SER A 125 -11.09 -3.04 -7.68
N VAL A 126 -11.70 -2.04 -7.09
CA VAL A 126 -11.33 -0.63 -7.25
C VAL A 126 -11.02 -0.06 -5.88
N ASP A 127 -9.92 0.66 -5.78
CA ASP A 127 -9.50 1.42 -4.59
C ASP A 127 -9.46 2.91 -4.94
N GLN A 128 -10.01 3.73 -4.06
CA GLN A 128 -9.92 5.18 -4.14
C GLN A 128 -9.33 5.69 -2.83
N SER A 129 -8.23 6.46 -2.93
CA SER A 129 -7.56 6.97 -1.75
C SER A 129 -7.10 8.42 -1.90
N ARG A 130 -7.01 9.09 -0.76
CA ARG A 130 -6.37 10.40 -0.60
C ARG A 130 -5.25 10.29 0.43
N SER A 131 -4.07 10.79 0.07
CA SER A 131 -2.90 10.87 0.93
C SER A 131 -2.51 12.31 1.15
N ASP A 132 -2.41 12.72 2.41
CA ASP A 132 -1.78 13.99 2.82
C ASP A 132 -0.36 13.67 3.31
N VAL A 133 0.64 14.34 2.73
CA VAL A 133 2.06 14.18 3.03
C VAL A 133 2.63 15.49 3.53
N ASP A 134 3.27 15.46 4.68
CA ASP A 134 3.95 16.62 5.28
C ASP A 134 5.45 16.31 5.46
N ILE A 135 6.33 17.17 5.00
CA ILE A 135 7.77 17.06 5.27
C ILE A 135 8.08 17.50 6.70
N ILE A 136 8.86 16.71 7.43
CA ILE A 136 9.10 16.95 8.87
C ILE A 136 9.96 18.19 9.13
N GLN A 137 11.01 18.37 8.33
CA GLN A 137 12.00 19.44 8.55
C GLN A 137 11.70 20.73 7.77
N TYR A 138 10.75 20.69 6.82
CA TYR A 138 10.48 21.83 5.94
C TYR A 138 8.99 22.11 5.86
N VAL A 139 8.63 23.35 5.54
CA VAL A 139 7.24 23.73 5.31
C VAL A 139 6.85 23.35 3.88
N GLN A 140 6.54 22.07 3.72
CA GLN A 140 6.15 21.48 2.44
C GLN A 140 5.11 20.41 2.69
N SER A 141 4.10 20.39 1.85
CA SER A 141 3.04 19.38 1.90
C SER A 141 2.58 19.00 0.49
N SER A 142 2.04 17.79 0.36
CA SER A 142 1.33 17.41 -0.86
C SER A 142 0.08 16.62 -0.53
N ARG A 143 -0.86 16.69 -1.48
CA ARG A 143 -2.04 15.84 -1.52
C ARG A 143 -1.94 14.96 -2.76
N ILE A 144 -2.21 13.67 -2.57
CA ILE A 144 -2.22 12.69 -3.66
C ILE A 144 -3.61 12.06 -3.67
N ASP A 145 -4.35 12.25 -4.75
CA ASP A 145 -5.62 11.57 -5.02
C ASP A 145 -5.33 10.42 -5.99
N LEU A 146 -5.51 9.18 -5.55
CA LEU A 146 -5.12 7.99 -6.30
C LEU A 146 -6.31 7.05 -6.48
N THR A 147 -6.56 6.66 -7.74
CA THR A 147 -7.50 5.60 -8.12
C THR A 147 -6.71 4.38 -8.58
N GLN A 148 -7.05 3.20 -8.06
CA GLN A 148 -6.42 1.94 -8.44
C GLN A 148 -7.47 0.93 -8.86
N ILE A 149 -7.17 0.15 -9.91
CA ILE A 149 -7.95 -0.99 -10.35
C ILE A 149 -7.06 -2.21 -10.23
N GLY A 150 -7.57 -3.28 -9.66
CA GLY A 150 -6.82 -4.51 -9.46
C GLY A 150 -7.63 -5.75 -9.74
N GLY A 151 -6.91 -6.79 -10.19
CA GLY A 151 -7.46 -8.12 -10.36
C GLY A 151 -6.62 -9.14 -9.61
N ASN A 152 -7.28 -10.23 -9.21
CA ASN A 152 -6.63 -11.36 -8.58
C ASN A 152 -7.19 -12.68 -9.05
N ILE A 153 -6.35 -13.73 -8.94
CA ILE A 153 -6.72 -15.12 -9.15
C ILE A 153 -6.12 -15.95 -8.03
N ALA A 154 -6.86 -16.94 -7.55
CA ALA A 154 -6.32 -17.93 -6.62
C ALA A 154 -6.57 -19.34 -7.13
N PHE A 155 -5.58 -20.19 -6.87
CA PHE A 155 -5.58 -21.61 -7.15
C PHE A 155 -5.44 -22.37 -5.84
N GLU A 156 -6.39 -23.25 -5.54
CA GLU A 156 -6.39 -24.12 -4.37
C GLU A 156 -6.18 -25.57 -4.79
N SER A 157 -5.27 -26.25 -4.11
CA SER A 157 -5.05 -27.69 -4.25
C SER A 157 -4.75 -28.31 -2.90
N GLY A 158 -5.76 -28.98 -2.31
CA GLY A 158 -5.69 -29.46 -0.94
C GLY A 158 -5.45 -28.33 0.06
N PRO A 159 -4.39 -28.39 0.88
CA PRO A 159 -4.08 -27.32 1.84
C PRO A 159 -3.32 -26.14 1.23
N TRP A 160 -2.91 -26.21 -0.03
CA TRP A 160 -2.13 -25.19 -0.71
C TRP A 160 -3.01 -24.18 -1.42
N VAL A 161 -2.67 -22.90 -1.29
CA VAL A 161 -3.31 -21.81 -2.03
C VAL A 161 -2.22 -20.93 -2.64
N LEU A 162 -2.26 -20.77 -3.96
CA LEU A 162 -1.46 -19.81 -4.71
C LEU A 162 -2.35 -18.63 -5.10
N GLY A 163 -2.06 -17.45 -4.56
CA GLY A 163 -2.71 -16.20 -4.92
C GLY A 163 -1.80 -15.34 -5.81
N VAL A 164 -2.35 -14.80 -6.89
CA VAL A 164 -1.67 -13.85 -7.77
C VAL A 164 -2.56 -12.62 -7.92
N ALA A 165 -1.97 -11.43 -7.86
CA ALA A 165 -2.66 -10.17 -8.03
C ALA A 165 -1.86 -9.20 -8.89
N ALA A 166 -2.57 -8.33 -9.61
CA ALA A 166 -1.97 -7.24 -10.36
C ALA A 166 -2.83 -5.98 -10.23
N ILE A 167 -2.19 -4.82 -10.26
CA ILE A 167 -2.84 -3.50 -10.14
C ILE A 167 -2.33 -2.51 -11.17
N ARG A 168 -3.21 -1.58 -11.51
CA ARG A 168 -2.93 -0.35 -12.23
C ARG A 168 -3.53 0.82 -11.44
N GLY A 169 -2.73 1.87 -11.20
CA GLY A 169 -3.19 3.09 -10.55
C GLY A 169 -2.85 4.32 -11.37
N PHE A 170 -3.63 5.37 -11.17
CA PHE A 170 -3.43 6.71 -11.75
C PHE A 170 -4.00 7.75 -10.78
N GLY A 171 -3.40 8.92 -10.75
CA GLY A 171 -3.82 9.97 -9.84
C GLY A 171 -3.10 11.28 -10.07
N ASP A 172 -3.48 12.25 -9.26
CA ASP A 172 -2.96 13.61 -9.30
C ASP A 172 -2.28 13.96 -7.98
N ILE A 173 -1.24 14.76 -8.06
CA ILE A 173 -0.44 15.23 -6.94
C ILE A 173 -0.50 16.77 -6.95
N ASP A 174 -1.04 17.34 -5.89
CA ASP A 174 -0.99 18.79 -5.62
C ASP A 174 0.04 19.05 -4.53
N SER A 175 1.06 19.82 -4.81
CA SER A 175 2.15 20.15 -3.89
C SER A 175 2.21 21.63 -3.56
N THR A 176 2.63 21.91 -2.32
CA THR A 176 2.78 23.28 -1.79
C THR A 176 4.09 23.40 -1.04
N ARG A 177 4.87 24.43 -1.29
CA ARG A 177 6.16 24.68 -0.66
C ARG A 177 6.29 26.13 -0.19
N GLY A 178 6.67 26.34 1.07
CA GLY A 178 6.91 27.64 1.68
C GLY A 178 5.68 28.21 2.40
N THR A 179 5.85 29.38 2.99
CA THR A 179 4.84 30.14 3.76
C THR A 179 4.56 31.49 3.13
N GLY A 180 3.42 32.08 3.42
CA GLY A 180 3.02 33.42 2.94
C GLY A 180 2.56 33.39 1.49
N ALA A 181 3.48 33.47 0.55
CA ALA A 181 3.24 33.26 -0.89
C ALA A 181 3.90 31.94 -1.31
N PRO A 182 3.21 30.78 -1.19
CA PRO A 182 3.83 29.50 -1.47
C PRO A 182 4.04 29.25 -2.97
N SER A 183 5.03 28.42 -3.29
CA SER A 183 5.12 27.78 -4.59
C SER A 183 4.16 26.58 -4.63
N VAL A 184 3.43 26.42 -5.73
CA VAL A 184 2.46 25.33 -5.92
C VAL A 184 2.71 24.64 -7.25
N ALA A 185 2.49 23.32 -7.30
CA ALA A 185 2.50 22.54 -8.53
C ALA A 185 1.44 21.44 -8.47
N SER A 186 0.90 21.09 -9.66
CA SER A 186 0.02 19.96 -9.87
C SER A 186 0.55 19.10 -11.00
N TYR A 187 0.63 17.78 -10.79
CA TYR A 187 1.19 16.83 -11.77
C TYR A 187 0.64 15.43 -11.57
N GLY A 188 0.72 14.61 -12.62
CA GLY A 188 0.17 13.24 -12.61
C GLY A 188 1.09 12.23 -11.94
N THR A 189 0.49 11.09 -11.54
CA THR A 189 1.21 9.90 -11.09
C THR A 189 0.58 8.63 -11.63
N ASN A 190 1.41 7.66 -11.92
CA ASN A 190 1.05 6.36 -12.44
C ASN A 190 1.63 5.25 -11.57
N LEU A 191 0.91 4.13 -11.44
CA LEU A 191 1.29 3.01 -10.59
C LEU A 191 1.02 1.69 -11.30
N TRP A 192 1.95 0.75 -11.19
CA TRP A 192 1.82 -0.65 -11.57
C TRP A 192 2.28 -1.53 -10.43
N GLY A 193 1.72 -2.71 -10.34
CA GLY A 193 2.21 -3.68 -9.37
C GLY A 193 1.70 -5.08 -9.64
N ALA A 194 2.45 -6.06 -9.13
CA ALA A 194 2.12 -7.46 -9.15
C ALA A 194 2.55 -8.13 -7.86
N LEU A 195 1.84 -9.19 -7.46
CA LEU A 195 2.14 -9.98 -6.28
C LEU A 195 1.82 -11.44 -6.54
N ALA A 196 2.66 -12.34 -6.01
CA ALA A 196 2.38 -13.77 -5.90
C ALA A 196 2.65 -14.22 -4.46
N GLU A 197 1.71 -14.97 -3.87
CA GLU A 197 1.79 -15.52 -2.51
C GLU A 197 1.37 -16.98 -2.52
N LEU A 198 2.21 -17.85 -1.97
CA LEU A 198 1.91 -19.26 -1.70
C LEU A 198 1.67 -19.41 -0.20
N SER A 199 0.56 -20.03 0.17
CA SER A 199 0.20 -20.33 1.53
C SER A 199 -0.19 -21.79 1.72
N TYR A 200 0.01 -22.31 2.93
CA TYR A 200 -0.39 -23.65 3.32
C TYR A 200 -1.33 -23.57 4.52
N LEU A 201 -2.52 -24.15 4.42
CA LEU A 201 -3.49 -24.15 5.50
C LEU A 201 -3.34 -25.42 6.34
N TRP A 202 -2.95 -25.26 7.58
CA TRP A 202 -3.05 -26.31 8.59
C TRP A 202 -4.10 -25.93 9.63
N SER A 203 -5.00 -26.85 9.96
CA SER A 203 -6.05 -26.62 10.96
C SER A 203 -6.19 -27.82 11.90
N SER A 204 -6.46 -27.54 13.17
CA SER A 204 -6.72 -28.56 14.20
C SER A 204 -7.71 -27.99 15.23
N GLY A 205 -8.90 -28.60 15.31
CA GLY A 205 -9.98 -28.04 16.13
C GLY A 205 -10.33 -26.61 15.68
N ASN A 206 -10.33 -25.69 16.63
CA ASN A 206 -10.63 -24.27 16.37
C ASN A 206 -9.42 -23.44 15.95
N TRP A 207 -8.23 -24.04 15.94
CA TRP A 207 -6.98 -23.38 15.57
C TRP A 207 -6.64 -23.57 14.10
N ARG A 208 -6.05 -22.56 13.51
CA ARG A 208 -5.40 -22.64 12.20
C ARG A 208 -4.04 -21.98 12.23
N VAL A 209 -3.11 -22.51 11.45
CA VAL A 209 -1.81 -21.92 11.18
C VAL A 209 -1.62 -21.89 9.68
N VAL A 210 -1.26 -20.72 9.16
CA VAL A 210 -1.11 -20.51 7.72
C VAL A 210 0.26 -19.91 7.46
N PRO A 211 1.31 -20.74 7.29
CA PRO A 211 2.59 -20.26 6.77
C PRO A 211 2.41 -19.73 5.35
N LYS A 212 3.13 -18.65 5.04
CA LYS A 212 3.05 -17.93 3.78
C LYS A 212 4.44 -17.49 3.32
N ILE A 213 4.65 -17.56 2.02
CA ILE A 213 5.82 -16.97 1.35
C ILE A 213 5.34 -16.27 0.09
N GLY A 214 5.96 -15.17 -0.26
CA GLY A 214 5.57 -14.46 -1.46
C GLY A 214 6.56 -13.40 -1.89
N MET A 215 6.23 -12.80 -3.02
CA MET A 215 6.98 -11.70 -3.62
C MET A 215 5.98 -10.66 -4.15
N ASP A 216 6.33 -9.40 -3.98
CA ASP A 216 5.63 -8.29 -4.64
C ASP A 216 6.63 -7.37 -5.36
N TRP A 217 6.15 -6.81 -6.44
CA TRP A 217 6.81 -5.76 -7.22
C TRP A 217 5.82 -4.62 -7.43
N ALA A 218 6.31 -3.38 -7.29
CA ALA A 218 5.53 -2.21 -7.61
C ALA A 218 6.43 -1.10 -8.17
N ARG A 219 5.88 -0.29 -9.10
CA ARG A 219 6.52 0.84 -9.74
C ARG A 219 5.56 2.02 -9.80
N ALA A 220 5.99 3.15 -9.26
CA ALA A 220 5.30 4.44 -9.32
C ALA A 220 6.12 5.42 -10.14
N GLU A 221 5.45 6.15 -11.03
CA GLU A 221 6.03 7.21 -11.85
C GLU A 221 5.26 8.50 -11.57
N SER A 222 5.96 9.59 -11.30
CA SER A 222 5.38 10.93 -11.17
C SER A 222 5.93 11.82 -12.27
N ASP A 223 5.05 12.54 -12.93
CA ASP A 223 5.40 13.39 -14.07
C ASP A 223 6.33 14.53 -13.66
N ALA A 224 7.06 15.08 -14.63
CA ALA A 224 7.78 16.32 -14.47
C ALA A 224 6.79 17.47 -14.19
N TYR A 225 7.21 18.42 -13.37
CA TYR A 225 6.36 19.53 -12.95
C TYR A 225 7.07 20.88 -13.03
N SER A 226 6.27 21.95 -13.05
CA SER A 226 6.72 23.33 -12.91
C SER A 226 5.92 24.01 -11.81
N GLU A 227 6.60 24.59 -10.83
CA GLU A 227 5.97 25.39 -9.79
C GLU A 227 5.56 26.76 -10.30
N THR A 228 4.51 27.29 -9.72
CA THR A 228 4.07 28.68 -9.88
C THR A 228 3.98 29.37 -8.52
N GLY A 229 4.10 30.69 -8.49
CA GLY A 229 4.13 31.45 -7.23
C GLY A 229 5.48 31.32 -6.51
N GLY A 230 5.50 31.76 -5.24
CA GLY A 230 6.71 31.73 -4.42
C GLY A 230 7.82 32.68 -4.85
N ALA A 231 8.89 32.73 -4.06
CA ALA A 231 10.05 33.57 -4.35
C ALA A 231 11.00 32.92 -5.36
N VAL A 232 11.12 31.58 -5.31
CA VAL A 232 12.00 30.78 -6.18
C VAL A 232 11.25 29.53 -6.63
N PRO A 233 10.35 29.64 -7.62
CA PRO A 233 9.68 28.47 -8.17
C PRO A 233 10.67 27.58 -8.94
N VAL A 234 10.47 26.26 -8.88
CA VAL A 234 11.35 25.28 -9.52
C VAL A 234 10.59 24.40 -10.51
N ASN A 235 11.33 23.93 -11.53
CA ASN A 235 10.93 22.79 -12.34
C ASN A 235 11.52 21.54 -11.72
N GLY A 236 10.75 20.45 -11.62
CA GLY A 236 11.19 19.13 -11.22
C GLY A 236 11.13 18.15 -12.38
N SER A 237 12.14 17.27 -12.46
CA SER A 237 12.14 16.20 -13.46
C SER A 237 11.14 15.11 -13.09
N GLU A 238 10.76 14.29 -14.06
CA GLU A 238 10.09 13.02 -13.84
C GLU A 238 10.82 12.17 -12.78
N GLN A 239 10.06 11.41 -11.99
CA GLN A 239 10.59 10.55 -10.94
C GLN A 239 9.99 9.17 -11.03
N ILE A 240 10.83 8.17 -10.78
CA ILE A 240 10.46 6.77 -10.79
C ILE A 240 10.86 6.17 -9.44
N ALA A 241 9.90 5.54 -8.76
CA ALA A 241 10.16 4.69 -7.61
C ALA A 241 9.74 3.26 -7.93
N GLU A 242 10.65 2.31 -7.76
CA GLU A 242 10.41 0.90 -8.03
C GLU A 242 10.95 0.06 -6.88
N ARG A 243 10.20 -0.99 -6.51
CA ARG A 243 10.58 -1.85 -5.39
C ARG A 243 10.10 -3.28 -5.62
N THR A 244 11.01 -4.23 -5.40
CA THR A 244 10.72 -5.67 -5.32
C THR A 244 11.02 -6.17 -3.92
N ARG A 245 10.05 -6.89 -3.32
CA ARG A 245 10.21 -7.46 -1.99
C ARG A 245 9.89 -8.95 -2.00
N ILE A 246 10.60 -9.69 -1.19
CA ILE A 246 10.24 -11.05 -0.80
C ILE A 246 9.79 -11.03 0.67
N PHE A 247 8.87 -11.90 1.02
CA PHE A 247 8.41 -12.01 2.39
C PHE A 247 8.07 -13.45 2.75
N GLY A 248 8.22 -13.77 4.03
CA GLY A 248 7.85 -15.06 4.58
C GLY A 248 7.41 -14.92 6.03
N GLY A 249 6.40 -15.70 6.44
CA GLY A 249 5.84 -15.62 7.77
C GLY A 249 4.70 -16.58 8.00
N ALA A 250 3.92 -16.34 9.03
CA ALA A 250 2.75 -17.14 9.35
C ALA A 250 1.63 -16.31 9.96
N GLU A 251 0.41 -16.80 9.78
CA GLU A 251 -0.80 -16.35 10.44
C GLU A 251 -1.28 -17.47 11.39
N VAL A 252 -1.68 -17.11 12.61
CA VAL A 252 -2.30 -18.02 13.57
C VAL A 252 -3.69 -17.48 13.87
N GLY A 253 -4.70 -18.31 13.71
CA GLY A 253 -6.09 -17.95 13.92
C GLY A 253 -6.82 -18.88 14.87
N TYR A 254 -7.83 -18.35 15.53
CA TYR A 254 -8.73 -19.07 16.42
C TYR A 254 -10.18 -18.66 16.17
N THR A 255 -11.04 -19.67 15.99
CA THR A 255 -12.47 -19.49 15.74
C THR A 255 -13.28 -19.97 16.94
N TRP A 256 -14.28 -19.19 17.37
CA TRP A 256 -15.17 -19.57 18.47
C TRP A 256 -16.60 -19.09 18.23
N LEU A 257 -17.52 -19.67 19.02
CA LEU A 257 -18.90 -19.21 19.07
C LEU A 257 -19.08 -18.25 20.25
N ALA A 258 -19.56 -17.05 19.97
CA ALA A 258 -20.00 -16.07 20.97
C ALA A 258 -21.52 -15.97 20.86
N ASN A 259 -22.25 -16.61 21.77
CA ASN A 259 -23.67 -16.83 21.67
C ASN A 259 -24.03 -17.58 20.36
N THR A 260 -24.68 -16.91 19.42
CA THR A 260 -25.06 -17.46 18.11
C THR A 260 -24.17 -16.99 16.96
N MET A 261 -23.17 -16.14 17.26
CA MET A 261 -22.29 -15.55 16.27
C MET A 261 -20.95 -16.27 16.20
N VAL A 262 -20.51 -16.61 14.99
CA VAL A 262 -19.16 -17.13 14.77
C VAL A 262 -18.19 -15.96 14.72
N MET A 263 -17.22 -16.00 15.64
CA MET A 263 -16.13 -15.05 15.76
C MET A 263 -14.82 -15.70 15.33
N ASP A 264 -13.95 -14.94 14.70
CA ASP A 264 -12.62 -15.39 14.31
C ASP A 264 -11.61 -14.29 14.57
N LEU A 265 -10.54 -14.64 15.27
CA LEU A 265 -9.38 -13.75 15.49
C LEU A 265 -8.15 -14.41 14.93
N SER A 266 -7.40 -13.70 14.11
CA SER A 266 -6.06 -14.10 13.71
C SER A 266 -5.04 -13.00 13.94
N VAL A 267 -3.80 -13.43 14.16
CA VAL A 267 -2.63 -12.58 14.22
C VAL A 267 -1.59 -13.11 13.23
N TYR A 268 -0.86 -12.22 12.60
CA TYR A 268 0.21 -12.62 11.69
C TYR A 268 1.50 -11.84 11.94
N GLY A 269 2.60 -12.46 11.57
CA GLY A 269 3.91 -11.84 11.49
C GLY A 269 4.67 -12.37 10.28
N ARG A 270 5.39 -11.47 9.60
CA ARG A 270 6.23 -11.83 8.46
C ARG A 270 7.51 -10.98 8.42
N ALA A 271 8.62 -11.63 8.11
CA ALA A 271 9.85 -10.97 7.73
C ALA A 271 9.74 -10.52 6.27
N VAL A 272 10.30 -9.36 5.96
CA VAL A 272 10.28 -8.79 4.61
C VAL A 272 11.68 -8.32 4.27
N ASP A 273 12.20 -8.72 3.10
CA ASP A 273 13.46 -8.25 2.52
C ASP A 273 13.19 -7.53 1.20
N ILE A 274 13.72 -6.31 1.07
CA ILE A 274 13.69 -5.54 -0.17
C ILE A 274 14.88 -5.99 -1.02
N VAL A 275 14.63 -6.87 -1.98
CA VAL A 275 15.68 -7.46 -2.83
C VAL A 275 16.15 -6.51 -3.93
N SER A 276 15.28 -5.59 -4.34
CA SER A 276 15.61 -4.52 -5.29
C SER A 276 14.80 -3.28 -4.98
N GLN A 277 15.46 -2.13 -4.95
CA GLN A 277 14.81 -0.84 -4.80
C GLN A 277 15.56 0.20 -5.63
N ASN A 278 14.80 0.87 -6.51
CA ASN A 278 15.24 2.07 -7.21
C ASN A 278 14.30 3.20 -6.79
N VAL A 279 14.82 4.14 -6.01
CA VAL A 279 14.11 5.36 -5.67
C VAL A 279 14.84 6.45 -6.44
N GLY A 280 14.35 6.78 -7.64
CA GLY A 280 14.96 7.73 -8.53
C GLY A 280 15.23 9.07 -7.83
N GLY A 281 16.29 9.75 -8.24
CA GLY A 281 16.56 11.11 -7.80
C GLY A 281 15.71 12.12 -8.56
N LEU A 282 15.63 13.32 -8.03
CA LEU A 282 14.98 14.48 -8.62
C LEU A 282 16.01 15.50 -9.05
N THR A 283 15.94 15.96 -10.29
CA THR A 283 16.66 17.17 -10.71
C THR A 283 15.71 18.35 -10.62
N ILE A 284 16.06 19.34 -9.80
CA ILE A 284 15.36 20.62 -9.75
C ILE A 284 16.15 21.71 -10.46
N SER A 285 15.46 22.60 -11.17
CA SER A 285 16.02 23.78 -11.82
C SER A 285 15.13 25.00 -11.58
N PRO A 286 15.68 26.20 -11.46
CA PRO A 286 14.86 27.41 -11.25
C PRO A 286 14.04 27.71 -12.49
N VAL A 287 12.76 28.09 -12.34
CA VAL A 287 11.89 28.48 -13.45
C VAL A 287 12.39 29.75 -14.12
N ASN A 288 12.86 30.73 -13.33
CA ASN A 288 13.26 32.07 -13.81
C ASN A 288 14.78 32.25 -13.92
N GLY A 289 15.58 31.20 -13.81
CA GLY A 289 17.04 31.29 -13.75
C GLY A 289 17.56 31.82 -12.41
N GLY A 290 18.84 32.23 -12.36
CA GLY A 290 19.44 32.82 -11.15
C GLY A 290 20.16 31.83 -10.22
N ALA A 291 19.92 30.52 -10.35
CA ALA A 291 20.63 29.46 -9.62
C ALA A 291 20.96 28.28 -10.54
N LEU A 292 21.92 27.45 -10.14
CA LEU A 292 22.24 26.22 -10.87
C LEU A 292 21.26 25.10 -10.54
N PRO A 293 20.95 24.21 -11.48
CA PRO A 293 20.19 23.00 -11.22
C PRO A 293 20.87 22.17 -10.13
N ARG A 294 20.04 21.43 -9.37
CA ARG A 294 20.52 20.51 -8.34
C ARG A 294 19.88 19.14 -8.52
N PHE A 295 20.68 18.10 -8.44
CA PHE A 295 20.22 16.73 -8.28
C PHE A 295 20.08 16.39 -6.79
N ILE A 296 18.96 15.78 -6.41
CA ILE A 296 18.65 15.32 -5.05
C ILE A 296 18.38 13.82 -5.14
N ALA A 297 19.14 13.04 -4.38
CA ALA A 297 18.98 11.58 -4.37
C ALA A 297 17.67 11.20 -3.69
N GLY A 298 16.98 10.22 -4.25
CA GLY A 298 15.82 9.61 -3.62
C GLY A 298 16.19 8.86 -2.34
N VAL A 299 15.22 8.67 -1.45
CA VAL A 299 15.42 8.00 -0.17
C VAL A 299 14.74 6.65 -0.16
N SER A 300 15.51 5.60 0.13
CA SER A 300 15.04 4.23 0.22
C SER A 300 14.63 3.85 1.65
N GLU A 301 13.64 2.95 1.77
CA GLU A 301 13.40 2.22 3.02
C GLU A 301 14.60 1.31 3.33
N ASP A 302 14.84 1.06 4.62
CA ASP A 302 15.81 0.05 5.02
C ASP A 302 15.39 -1.34 4.51
N ARG A 303 16.39 -2.09 4.06
CA ARG A 303 16.19 -3.33 3.32
C ARG A 303 15.33 -4.35 4.06
N PHE A 304 15.66 -4.60 5.34
CA PHE A 304 15.00 -5.62 6.14
C PHE A 304 13.98 -5.03 7.10
N GLY A 305 12.87 -5.76 7.31
CA GLY A 305 11.87 -5.36 8.28
C GLY A 305 10.85 -6.43 8.59
N VAL A 306 9.87 -6.04 9.41
CA VAL A 306 8.80 -6.90 9.89
C VAL A 306 7.46 -6.24 9.59
N ASP A 307 6.52 -7.03 9.07
CA ASP A 307 5.11 -6.67 9.01
C ASP A 307 4.33 -7.57 9.97
N THR A 308 3.41 -7.00 10.73
CA THR A 308 2.58 -7.72 11.68
C THR A 308 1.17 -7.16 11.68
N GLY A 309 0.20 -7.95 12.11
CA GLY A 309 -1.16 -7.45 12.20
C GLY A 309 -2.11 -8.43 12.86
N ALA A 310 -3.36 -7.99 12.96
CA ALA A 310 -4.45 -8.77 13.53
C ALA A 310 -5.72 -8.57 12.71
N ILE A 311 -6.52 -9.61 12.62
CA ILE A 311 -7.80 -9.63 11.92
C ILE A 311 -8.85 -10.17 12.88
N LEU A 312 -9.86 -9.38 13.16
CA LEU A 312 -11.06 -9.81 13.89
C LEU A 312 -12.21 -9.85 12.90
N SER A 313 -12.92 -10.97 12.81
CA SER A 313 -14.10 -11.05 11.98
C SER A 313 -15.28 -11.69 12.70
N MET A 314 -16.48 -11.30 12.29
CA MET A 314 -17.75 -11.71 12.88
C MET A 314 -18.73 -12.02 11.76
N ARG A 315 -19.37 -13.19 11.82
CA ARG A 315 -20.46 -13.55 10.92
C ARG A 315 -21.77 -12.92 11.43
N LEU A 316 -22.27 -11.91 10.71
CA LEU A 316 -23.54 -11.24 11.05
C LEU A 316 -24.77 -12.05 10.61
N ALA A 317 -24.65 -12.75 9.48
CA ALA A 317 -25.67 -13.58 8.88
C ALA A 317 -25.00 -14.70 8.08
N PRO A 318 -25.73 -15.74 7.62
CA PRO A 318 -25.14 -16.84 6.82
C PRO A 318 -24.36 -16.37 5.59
N LYS A 319 -24.72 -15.22 5.04
CA LYS A 319 -24.13 -14.65 3.82
C LYS A 319 -23.44 -13.28 4.05
N ALA A 320 -23.30 -12.83 5.29
CA ALA A 320 -22.72 -11.51 5.61
C ALA A 320 -21.69 -11.63 6.74
N ARG A 321 -20.53 -10.99 6.54
CA ARG A 321 -19.42 -10.93 7.48
C ARG A 321 -18.92 -9.51 7.65
N LEU A 322 -18.72 -9.08 8.89
CA LEU A 322 -18.00 -7.86 9.25
C LEU A 322 -16.59 -8.24 9.70
N TYR A 323 -15.60 -7.43 9.37
CA TYR A 323 -14.24 -7.63 9.84
C TYR A 323 -13.49 -6.32 10.05
N ALA A 324 -12.56 -6.36 10.98
CA ALA A 324 -11.62 -5.28 11.25
C ALA A 324 -10.19 -5.82 11.14
N VAL A 325 -9.30 -5.04 10.52
CA VAL A 325 -7.90 -5.41 10.32
C VAL A 325 -7.01 -4.30 10.86
N TYR A 326 -5.97 -4.69 11.56
CA TYR A 326 -4.83 -3.83 11.88
C TYR A 326 -3.60 -4.37 11.17
N ASP A 327 -2.83 -3.49 10.51
CA ASP A 327 -1.57 -3.77 9.86
C ASP A 327 -0.48 -2.81 10.35
N GLY A 328 0.63 -3.34 10.84
CA GLY A 328 1.84 -2.61 11.19
C GLY A 328 3.00 -3.00 10.27
N ARG A 329 3.78 -2.02 9.83
CA ARG A 329 4.99 -2.23 9.01
C ARG A 329 6.15 -1.48 9.66
N PHE A 330 7.24 -2.17 9.93
CA PHE A 330 8.39 -1.65 10.67
C PHE A 330 9.68 -1.93 9.92
N ARG A 331 10.41 -0.86 9.63
CA ARG A 331 11.76 -0.84 9.05
C ARG A 331 12.64 0.07 9.92
N GLY A 332 13.93 0.06 9.75
CA GLY A 332 14.82 0.89 10.54
C GLY A 332 14.51 2.39 10.42
N ASN A 333 14.11 2.86 9.24
CA ASN A 333 13.81 4.27 8.96
C ASN A 333 12.34 4.53 8.57
N PHE A 334 11.48 3.51 8.64
CA PHE A 334 10.08 3.63 8.23
C PHE A 334 9.15 2.85 9.15
N GLU A 335 8.07 3.49 9.57
CA GLU A 335 6.97 2.88 10.31
C GLU A 335 5.62 3.22 9.68
N SER A 336 4.68 2.27 9.73
CA SER A 336 3.33 2.46 9.21
C SER A 336 2.32 1.67 10.02
N HIS A 337 1.18 2.28 10.32
CA HIS A 337 0.05 1.69 11.00
C HIS A 337 -1.20 1.90 10.17
N ALA A 338 -1.93 0.84 9.89
CA ALA A 338 -3.19 0.89 9.16
C ALA A 338 -4.30 0.20 9.92
N GLY A 339 -5.49 0.78 9.86
CA GLY A 339 -6.74 0.18 10.31
C GLY A 339 -7.73 0.09 9.16
N THR A 340 -8.38 -1.06 9.00
CA THR A 340 -9.39 -1.31 7.98
C THR A 340 -10.64 -1.87 8.62
N LEU A 341 -11.81 -1.41 8.18
CA LEU A 341 -13.11 -1.99 8.51
C LEU A 341 -13.78 -2.41 7.21
N GLY A 342 -14.25 -3.66 7.16
CA GLY A 342 -14.83 -4.21 5.94
C GLY A 342 -16.09 -5.02 6.17
N LEU A 343 -16.93 -5.06 5.14
CA LEU A 343 -18.15 -5.84 5.08
C LEU A 343 -18.13 -6.69 3.80
N GLU A 344 -18.42 -7.97 3.94
CA GLU A 344 -18.44 -8.95 2.86
C GLU A 344 -19.81 -9.64 2.78
N PHE A 345 -20.28 -9.83 1.56
CA PHE A 345 -21.47 -10.60 1.23
C PHE A 345 -21.14 -11.74 0.26
N ARG A 346 -21.84 -12.88 0.43
CA ARG A 346 -21.72 -14.06 -0.45
C ARG A 346 -23.10 -14.52 -0.89
N TRP A 347 -23.25 -14.99 -2.13
CA TRP A 347 -24.50 -15.53 -2.68
C TRP A 347 -24.25 -16.46 -3.86
#